data_e02ae1709528178953e33e1dbb9c1910
#
_entry.id   e02ae1709528178953e33e1dbb9c1910
#
_cell.length_a   1.000
_cell.length_b   1.000
_cell.length_c   1.000
_cell.angle_alpha   90.00
_cell.angle_beta   90.00
_cell.angle_gamma   90.00
#
_symmetry.space_group_name_H-M   'P 1'
#
loop_
_entity.id
_entity.type
_entity.pdbx_description
1 polymer ?
#
loop_
_entity_poly.entity_id
_entity_poly.type
_entity_poly.pdbx_seq_one_letter_code
_entity_poly.pdbx_strand_id
1 'polypeptide(L)'
;MNTFAIKGTFLDTPTPDALRMREGYLLCENGLCAGFSAVAPAGVEILDYTGKIITPGLVDLHLHAPQYSYCGTAMDLELLDWLQQYTYPEESHYADPAYAKLGYRYFVHDLKNSATTRACIFATLHTDATLELMHQLRDAGLSAFVGKLGMDRNSPDSYREPSAAAGLAETRRWLDACKAANTLHNGAVRPMLTPRFTPSTSDEYMRGLGELAAEYHVPAQSHLSENPGEIAWVAELCPGTKFYGESYSRFGLFGGEVPTVMAHCIYSPDDEAALMKQNRVMIAHCPTSNENVIAGICPAAHYLRGGWRIGIGSDVAGGHTLDLFTVMATAVQVSKLRWRYIDQSERPLTMVEALYMATVGGGDFWADFGEKVGLFEEGYAFDALVLDDDPLKNMREFTAAERLERYAYLGKGKLTAKFAQGRKLL
;
A
#
# COMPACT_ATOMS: atom_id res chain seq x y z
N MET A 1 15.60 20.70 15.04
CA MET A 1 14.78 19.68 15.74
C MET A 1 13.37 20.23 15.82
N ASN A 2 12.39 19.55 15.19
CA ASN A 2 11.00 20.00 15.28
C ASN A 2 10.36 19.30 16.50
N THR A 3 10.13 20.08 17.56
CA THR A 3 9.38 19.62 18.73
C THR A 3 8.09 20.45 18.80
N PHE A 4 6.95 19.78 18.77
CA PHE A 4 5.62 20.38 18.88
C PHE A 4 4.63 19.36 19.44
N ALA A 5 3.46 19.80 19.84
CA ALA A 5 2.37 18.90 20.23
C ALA A 5 1.11 19.21 19.42
N ILE A 6 0.33 18.17 19.12
CA ILE A 6 -1.02 18.33 18.59
C ILE A 6 -2.04 17.98 19.67
N LYS A 7 -3.13 18.74 19.77
CA LYS A 7 -4.23 18.55 20.71
C LYS A 7 -5.49 18.12 19.98
N GLY A 8 -6.21 17.12 20.50
CA GLY A 8 -7.48 16.67 19.94
C GLY A 8 -7.98 15.37 20.54
N THR A 9 -8.90 14.70 19.81
CA THR A 9 -9.43 13.38 20.15
C THR A 9 -8.76 12.32 19.25
N PHE A 10 -7.90 11.51 19.84
CA PHE A 10 -7.08 10.51 19.14
C PHE A 10 -7.79 9.17 19.10
N LEU A 11 -7.86 8.56 17.93
CA LEU A 11 -8.36 7.20 17.69
C LEU A 11 -7.25 6.37 17.05
N ASP A 12 -6.85 5.28 17.67
CA ASP A 12 -5.96 4.27 17.10
C ASP A 12 -6.40 2.83 17.45
N THR A 13 -5.84 1.85 16.80
CA THR A 13 -6.22 0.44 16.90
C THR A 13 -5.01 -0.42 17.31
N PRO A 14 -4.72 -0.57 18.64
CA PRO A 14 -3.59 -1.38 19.09
C PRO A 14 -3.67 -2.85 18.70
N THR A 15 -4.89 -3.38 18.59
CA THR A 15 -5.20 -4.73 18.12
C THR A 15 -6.38 -4.67 17.14
N PRO A 16 -6.59 -5.72 16.31
CA PRO A 16 -7.66 -5.71 15.31
C PRO A 16 -9.08 -5.50 15.87
N ASP A 17 -9.30 -5.84 17.13
CA ASP A 17 -10.60 -5.77 17.81
C ASP A 17 -10.75 -4.58 18.79
N ALA A 18 -9.69 -3.78 18.98
CA ALA A 18 -9.68 -2.70 19.95
C ALA A 18 -9.52 -1.32 19.30
N LEU A 19 -10.54 -0.48 19.44
CA LEU A 19 -10.45 0.95 19.15
C LEU A 19 -10.13 1.70 20.45
N ARG A 20 -8.97 2.33 20.52
CA ARG A 20 -8.54 3.15 21.65
C ARG A 20 -8.85 4.61 21.38
N MET A 21 -9.49 5.28 22.32
CA MET A 21 -9.75 6.71 22.29
C MET A 21 -9.03 7.43 23.43
N ARG A 22 -8.36 8.54 23.13
CA ARG A 22 -7.71 9.40 24.11
C ARG A 22 -7.92 10.87 23.75
N GLU A 23 -8.17 11.71 24.74
CA GLU A 23 -8.22 13.17 24.60
C GLU A 23 -7.01 13.80 25.29
N GLY A 24 -6.34 14.72 24.63
CA GLY A 24 -5.16 15.37 25.17
C GLY A 24 -4.17 15.81 24.10
N TYR A 25 -2.90 15.67 24.41
CA TYR A 25 -1.78 16.17 23.63
C TYR A 25 -0.86 15.01 23.23
N LEU A 26 -0.57 14.88 21.95
CA LEU A 26 0.47 13.99 21.43
C LEU A 26 1.70 14.81 21.09
N LEU A 27 2.82 14.52 21.76
CA LEU A 27 4.10 15.19 21.55
C LEU A 27 4.85 14.54 20.37
N CYS A 28 5.36 15.39 19.49
CA CYS A 28 6.29 15.02 18.41
C CYS A 28 7.70 15.51 18.75
N GLU A 29 8.68 14.62 18.68
CA GLU A 29 10.10 14.96 18.72
C GLU A 29 10.84 14.25 17.60
N ASN A 30 11.52 15.01 16.73
CA ASN A 30 12.33 14.48 15.64
C ASN A 30 11.58 13.52 14.69
N GLY A 31 10.28 13.74 14.48
CA GLY A 31 9.44 12.93 13.60
C GLY A 31 8.85 11.67 14.25
N LEU A 32 9.07 11.46 15.53
CA LEU A 32 8.53 10.36 16.32
C LEU A 32 7.53 10.87 17.38
N CYS A 33 6.60 10.01 17.76
CA CYS A 33 5.77 10.21 18.93
C CYS A 33 6.65 10.12 20.20
N ALA A 34 6.68 11.18 21.00
CA ALA A 34 7.49 11.26 22.22
C ALA A 34 6.65 11.12 23.51
N GLY A 35 5.37 10.82 23.37
CA GLY A 35 4.47 10.56 24.48
C GLY A 35 3.11 11.23 24.30
N PHE A 36 2.17 10.79 25.14
CA PHE A 36 0.82 11.31 25.23
C PHE A 36 0.56 11.90 26.61
N SER A 37 -0.05 13.09 26.69
CA SER A 37 -0.36 13.77 27.95
C SER A 37 -1.78 14.32 27.96
N ALA A 38 -2.46 14.26 29.11
CA ALA A 38 -3.73 14.96 29.34
C ALA A 38 -3.53 16.47 29.63
N VAL A 39 -2.30 16.87 29.97
CA VAL A 39 -1.95 18.25 30.31
C VAL A 39 -1.02 18.81 29.23
N ALA A 40 -1.20 20.08 28.91
CA ALA A 40 -0.37 20.78 27.92
C ALA A 40 1.11 20.68 28.26
N PRO A 41 1.97 20.15 27.38
CA PRO A 41 3.41 20.12 27.62
C PRO A 41 3.97 21.54 27.62
N ALA A 42 4.84 21.82 28.59
CA ALA A 42 5.44 23.16 28.74
C ALA A 42 6.55 23.41 27.73
N GLY A 43 6.59 24.63 27.18
CA GLY A 43 7.71 25.09 26.35
C GLY A 43 7.73 24.56 24.91
N VAL A 44 6.64 23.96 24.40
CA VAL A 44 6.51 23.50 23.03
C VAL A 44 5.33 24.19 22.32
N GLU A 45 5.42 24.32 21.01
CA GLU A 45 4.31 24.79 20.19
C GLU A 45 3.16 23.78 20.24
N ILE A 46 1.93 24.28 20.43
CA ILE A 46 0.72 23.46 20.44
C ILE A 46 -0.14 23.81 19.23
N LEU A 47 -0.38 22.82 18.37
CA LEU A 47 -1.35 22.91 17.29
C LEU A 47 -2.69 22.37 17.81
N ASP A 48 -3.65 23.27 18.06
CA ASP A 48 -4.94 22.92 18.68
C ASP A 48 -5.97 22.50 17.63
N TYR A 49 -6.36 21.23 17.67
CA TYR A 49 -7.41 20.60 16.87
C TYR A 49 -8.57 20.11 17.74
N THR A 50 -8.88 20.85 18.82
CA THR A 50 -10.00 20.52 19.72
C THR A 50 -11.30 20.35 18.93
N GLY A 51 -12.03 19.26 19.21
CA GLY A 51 -13.26 18.89 18.52
C GLY A 51 -13.06 18.09 17.22
N LYS A 52 -11.82 17.95 16.73
CA LYS A 52 -11.50 17.09 15.59
C LYS A 52 -11.08 15.70 16.03
N ILE A 53 -11.32 14.70 15.17
CA ILE A 53 -10.77 13.35 15.32
C ILE A 53 -9.39 13.32 14.68
N ILE A 54 -8.45 12.66 15.36
CA ILE A 54 -7.09 12.44 14.88
C ILE A 54 -6.85 10.94 14.82
N THR A 55 -6.49 10.43 13.63
CA THR A 55 -6.10 9.02 13.41
C THR A 55 -4.62 8.94 13.02
N PRO A 56 -3.95 7.79 13.20
CA PRO A 56 -2.67 7.57 12.54
C PRO A 56 -2.78 7.77 11.03
N GLY A 57 -1.67 8.11 10.39
CA GLY A 57 -1.57 8.14 8.94
C GLY A 57 -1.85 6.76 8.35
N LEU A 58 -2.56 6.72 7.22
CA LEU A 58 -2.89 5.45 6.58
C LEU A 58 -1.75 4.94 5.69
N VAL A 59 -1.66 3.61 5.61
CA VAL A 59 -0.67 2.87 4.82
C VAL A 59 -1.34 2.21 3.64
N ASP A 60 -0.89 2.54 2.43
CA ASP A 60 -1.33 1.94 1.17
C ASP A 60 -0.28 0.92 0.71
N LEU A 61 -0.57 -0.37 0.85
CA LEU A 61 0.39 -1.44 0.55
C LEU A 61 0.52 -1.77 -0.93
N HIS A 62 -0.34 -1.22 -1.79
CA HIS A 62 -0.32 -1.56 -3.21
C HIS A 62 -1.04 -0.52 -4.06
N LEU A 63 -0.33 0.09 -4.99
CA LEU A 63 -0.88 0.97 -6.03
C LEU A 63 0.12 1.18 -7.17
N HIS A 64 -0.39 1.60 -8.35
CA HIS A 64 0.38 1.80 -9.58
C HIS A 64 0.39 3.28 -9.97
N ALA A 65 1.50 3.98 -9.72
CA ALA A 65 1.62 5.40 -10.03
C ALA A 65 1.40 5.76 -11.50
N PRO A 66 1.90 5.00 -12.51
CA PRO A 66 1.71 5.34 -13.91
C PRO A 66 0.28 5.15 -14.41
N GLN A 67 -0.56 4.41 -13.68
CA GLN A 67 -1.95 4.16 -14.05
C GLN A 67 -2.90 5.27 -13.58
N TYR A 68 -2.42 6.20 -12.76
CA TYR A 68 -3.27 7.23 -12.17
C TYR A 68 -3.99 8.11 -13.20
N SER A 69 -3.39 8.32 -14.37
CA SER A 69 -3.93 9.16 -15.45
C SER A 69 -5.31 8.72 -15.97
N TYR A 70 -5.63 7.41 -15.92
CA TYR A 70 -6.92 6.86 -16.37
C TYR A 70 -7.76 6.26 -15.23
N CYS A 71 -7.40 6.57 -13.98
CA CYS A 71 -8.13 6.11 -12.82
C CYS A 71 -9.65 6.39 -12.92
N GLY A 72 -10.47 5.37 -12.65
CA GLY A 72 -11.93 5.46 -12.77
C GLY A 72 -12.49 5.27 -14.18
N THR A 73 -11.68 4.81 -15.14
CA THR A 73 -12.15 4.46 -16.49
C THR A 73 -12.04 2.97 -16.75
N ALA A 74 -12.82 2.45 -17.70
CA ALA A 74 -12.83 1.03 -18.09
C ALA A 74 -13.07 0.03 -16.95
N MET A 75 -13.91 0.39 -16.00
CA MET A 75 -14.25 -0.42 -14.82
C MET A 75 -15.25 -1.56 -15.13
N ASP A 76 -15.53 -1.83 -16.39
CA ASP A 76 -16.42 -2.88 -16.91
C ASP A 76 -15.64 -4.01 -17.62
N LEU A 77 -14.32 -3.99 -17.56
CA LEU A 77 -13.46 -5.00 -18.16
C LEU A 77 -12.91 -5.98 -17.11
N GLU A 78 -12.70 -7.23 -17.54
CA GLU A 78 -11.92 -8.19 -16.75
C GLU A 78 -10.43 -7.85 -16.79
N LEU A 79 -9.69 -8.32 -15.79
CA LEU A 79 -8.27 -7.99 -15.55
C LEU A 79 -7.39 -8.07 -16.82
N LEU A 80 -7.41 -9.22 -17.53
CA LEU A 80 -6.49 -9.42 -18.65
C LEU A 80 -6.82 -8.52 -19.85
N ASP A 81 -8.09 -8.28 -20.11
CA ASP A 81 -8.55 -7.35 -21.15
C ASP A 81 -8.23 -5.90 -20.77
N TRP A 82 -8.43 -5.53 -19.51
CA TRP A 82 -8.10 -4.22 -18.98
C TRP A 82 -6.60 -3.91 -19.07
N LEU A 83 -5.74 -4.90 -18.76
CA LEU A 83 -4.28 -4.76 -18.92
C LEU A 83 -3.89 -4.45 -20.37
N GLN A 84 -4.47 -5.16 -21.35
CA GLN A 84 -4.12 -5.01 -22.76
C GLN A 84 -4.65 -3.70 -23.37
N GLN A 85 -5.86 -3.30 -23.00
CA GLN A 85 -6.54 -2.19 -23.65
C GLN A 85 -6.20 -0.82 -23.05
N TYR A 86 -5.89 -0.76 -21.74
CA TYR A 86 -5.66 0.49 -21.03
C TYR A 86 -4.28 0.56 -20.36
N THR A 87 -3.92 -0.46 -19.61
CA THR A 87 -2.73 -0.40 -18.73
C THR A 87 -1.43 -0.34 -19.53
N TYR A 88 -1.18 -1.31 -20.41
CA TYR A 88 0.07 -1.33 -21.17
C TYR A 88 0.22 -0.14 -22.14
N PRO A 89 -0.81 0.30 -22.85
CA PRO A 89 -0.74 1.52 -23.64
C PRO A 89 -0.36 2.73 -22.84
N GLU A 90 -1.04 2.97 -21.70
CA GLU A 90 -0.78 4.14 -20.87
C GLU A 90 0.61 4.10 -20.23
N GLU A 91 0.99 2.98 -19.61
CA GLU A 91 2.29 2.85 -18.95
C GLU A 91 3.46 2.99 -19.94
N SER A 92 3.26 2.65 -21.22
CA SER A 92 4.28 2.81 -22.28
C SER A 92 4.66 4.28 -22.53
N HIS A 93 3.74 5.22 -22.32
CA HIS A 93 4.01 6.66 -22.47
C HIS A 93 5.06 7.20 -21.51
N TYR A 94 5.29 6.51 -20.38
CA TYR A 94 6.31 6.89 -19.39
C TYR A 94 7.75 6.68 -19.87
N ALA A 95 7.97 6.17 -21.09
CA ALA A 95 9.24 6.26 -21.81
C ALA A 95 9.64 7.71 -22.13
N ASP A 96 8.65 8.60 -22.32
CA ASP A 96 8.88 10.04 -22.49
C ASP A 96 9.08 10.71 -21.10
N PRO A 97 10.26 11.28 -20.84
CA PRO A 97 10.54 11.93 -19.55
C PRO A 97 9.61 13.11 -19.25
N ALA A 98 9.12 13.83 -20.25
CA ALA A 98 8.19 14.94 -20.05
C ALA A 98 6.82 14.44 -19.62
N TYR A 99 6.34 13.36 -20.24
CA TYR A 99 5.11 12.66 -19.87
C TYR A 99 5.20 12.11 -18.45
N ALA A 100 6.26 11.35 -18.14
CA ALA A 100 6.49 10.77 -16.82
C ALA A 100 6.51 11.84 -15.72
N LYS A 101 7.24 12.93 -15.92
CA LYS A 101 7.31 14.04 -14.97
C LYS A 101 5.95 14.68 -14.71
N LEU A 102 5.14 14.85 -15.75
CA LEU A 102 3.81 15.45 -15.64
C LEU A 102 2.83 14.49 -14.97
N GLY A 103 2.77 13.23 -15.41
CA GLY A 103 1.89 12.20 -14.85
C GLY A 103 2.14 11.97 -13.36
N TYR A 104 3.41 11.80 -12.98
CA TYR A 104 3.77 11.65 -11.57
C TYR A 104 3.51 12.90 -10.73
N ARG A 105 3.58 14.10 -11.29
CA ARG A 105 3.22 15.32 -10.57
C ARG A 105 1.74 15.34 -10.18
N TYR A 106 0.83 14.90 -11.04
CA TYR A 106 -0.58 14.78 -10.69
C TYR A 106 -0.79 13.70 -9.63
N PHE A 107 -0.23 12.52 -9.83
CA PHE A 107 -0.31 11.42 -8.87
C PHE A 107 0.20 11.81 -7.48
N VAL A 108 1.42 12.35 -7.39
CA VAL A 108 2.04 12.73 -6.12
C VAL A 108 1.30 13.88 -5.44
N HIS A 109 0.77 14.84 -6.22
CA HIS A 109 -0.08 15.90 -5.69
C HIS A 109 -1.30 15.34 -4.97
N ASP A 110 -2.03 14.41 -5.62
CA ASP A 110 -3.27 13.86 -5.06
C ASP A 110 -2.99 12.86 -3.94
N LEU A 111 -1.92 12.06 -4.04
CA LEU A 111 -1.46 11.19 -2.95
C LEU A 111 -1.06 12.02 -1.71
N LYS A 112 -0.39 13.17 -1.90
CA LYS A 112 -0.08 14.08 -0.80
C LYS A 112 -1.34 14.60 -0.12
N ASN A 113 -2.40 14.89 -0.88
CA ASN A 113 -3.67 15.39 -0.38
C ASN A 113 -4.62 14.29 0.14
N SER A 114 -4.31 13.01 -0.11
CA SER A 114 -5.06 11.88 0.44
C SER A 114 -4.67 11.56 1.90
N ALA A 115 -5.34 10.58 2.49
CA ALA A 115 -5.05 10.09 3.84
C ALA A 115 -3.76 9.24 3.94
N THR A 116 -3.15 8.86 2.81
CA THR A 116 -1.99 7.99 2.75
C THR A 116 -0.71 8.73 3.16
N THR A 117 -0.04 8.27 4.20
CA THR A 117 1.28 8.78 4.63
C THR A 117 2.41 7.89 4.18
N ARG A 118 2.14 6.60 3.96
CA ARG A 118 3.10 5.58 3.52
C ARG A 118 2.51 4.71 2.43
N ALA A 119 3.34 4.35 1.43
CA ALA A 119 2.86 3.54 0.31
C ALA A 119 3.90 2.56 -0.23
N CYS A 120 3.45 1.40 -0.77
CA CYS A 120 4.21 0.52 -1.64
C CYS A 120 3.73 0.74 -3.07
N ILE A 121 4.60 1.24 -3.95
CA ILE A 121 4.22 1.80 -5.25
C ILE A 121 4.88 1.05 -6.38
N PHE A 122 4.06 0.55 -7.31
CA PHE A 122 4.54 0.11 -8.63
C PHE A 122 4.78 1.34 -9.50
N ALA A 123 6.00 1.50 -10.00
CA ALA A 123 6.33 2.50 -11.02
C ALA A 123 6.23 1.90 -12.42
N THR A 124 7.02 2.35 -13.34
CA THR A 124 7.12 1.83 -14.72
C THR A 124 8.38 0.98 -14.89
N LEU A 125 8.53 0.33 -16.05
CA LEU A 125 9.75 -0.39 -16.41
C LEU A 125 10.93 0.57 -16.73
N HIS A 126 10.66 1.87 -16.98
CA HIS A 126 11.67 2.87 -17.36
C HIS A 126 12.41 3.39 -16.12
N THR A 127 13.71 3.15 -16.04
CA THR A 127 14.56 3.50 -14.90
C THR A 127 14.50 4.99 -14.56
N ASP A 128 14.65 5.88 -15.57
CA ASP A 128 14.72 7.32 -15.32
C ASP A 128 13.37 7.89 -14.85
N ALA A 129 12.26 7.36 -15.37
CA ALA A 129 10.92 7.71 -14.91
C ALA A 129 10.68 7.23 -13.47
N THR A 130 11.17 6.03 -13.10
CA THR A 130 11.09 5.52 -11.72
C THR A 130 11.88 6.40 -10.75
N LEU A 131 13.07 6.86 -11.13
CA LEU A 131 13.86 7.81 -10.33
C LEU A 131 13.15 9.16 -10.18
N GLU A 132 12.50 9.66 -11.24
CA GLU A 132 11.70 10.89 -11.17
C GLU A 132 10.55 10.77 -10.18
N LEU A 133 9.81 9.65 -10.17
CA LEU A 133 8.78 9.39 -9.17
C LEU A 133 9.34 9.43 -7.74
N MET A 134 10.47 8.75 -7.51
CA MET A 134 11.12 8.72 -6.20
C MET A 134 11.52 10.13 -5.74
N HIS A 135 12.01 10.98 -6.65
CA HIS A 135 12.34 12.37 -6.35
C HIS A 135 11.10 13.17 -5.95
N GLN A 136 10.01 13.08 -6.73
CA GLN A 136 8.79 13.82 -6.44
C GLN A 136 8.14 13.39 -5.11
N LEU A 137 8.11 12.10 -4.79
CA LEU A 137 7.61 11.59 -3.51
C LEU A 137 8.41 12.11 -2.32
N ARG A 138 9.75 12.10 -2.43
CA ARG A 138 10.64 12.63 -1.39
C ARG A 138 10.41 14.13 -1.18
N ASP A 139 10.32 14.90 -2.25
CA ASP A 139 10.11 16.35 -2.19
C ASP A 139 8.72 16.71 -1.62
N ALA A 140 7.72 15.86 -1.88
CA ALA A 140 6.39 15.96 -1.27
C ALA A 140 6.38 15.61 0.24
N GLY A 141 7.43 14.94 0.75
CA GLY A 141 7.54 14.51 2.16
C GLY A 141 6.76 13.25 2.48
N LEU A 142 6.45 12.43 1.48
CA LEU A 142 5.81 11.13 1.64
C LEU A 142 6.85 10.04 1.92
N SER A 143 6.41 8.97 2.60
CA SER A 143 7.22 7.77 2.78
C SER A 143 6.75 6.67 1.83
N ALA A 144 7.67 6.05 1.09
CA ALA A 144 7.29 5.02 0.13
C ALA A 144 8.39 3.99 -0.12
N PHE A 145 7.97 2.75 -0.41
CA PHE A 145 8.75 1.82 -1.20
C PHE A 145 8.30 1.93 -2.65
N VAL A 146 9.23 2.13 -3.56
CA VAL A 146 8.94 2.32 -5.00
C VAL A 146 9.64 1.23 -5.79
N GLY A 147 8.93 0.61 -6.73
CA GLY A 147 9.46 -0.47 -7.52
C GLY A 147 9.55 -0.18 -9.01
N LYS A 148 10.76 -0.31 -9.59
CA LYS A 148 10.92 -0.44 -11.02
C LYS A 148 10.30 -1.75 -11.48
N LEU A 149 9.41 -1.67 -12.46
CA LEU A 149 8.68 -2.83 -12.97
C LEU A 149 9.61 -3.78 -13.76
N GLY A 150 9.45 -5.07 -13.55
CA GLY A 150 10.15 -6.13 -14.29
C GLY A 150 9.17 -6.93 -15.15
N MET A 151 9.32 -6.85 -16.47
CA MET A 151 8.56 -7.62 -17.46
C MET A 151 9.42 -7.88 -18.69
N ASP A 152 9.51 -9.13 -19.16
CA ASP A 152 10.29 -9.51 -20.36
C ASP A 152 9.55 -10.49 -21.28
N ARG A 153 8.31 -10.89 -20.93
CA ARG A 153 7.49 -11.79 -21.76
C ARG A 153 5.99 -11.46 -21.66
N ASN A 154 5.21 -12.00 -22.58
CA ASN A 154 3.73 -11.98 -22.57
C ASN A 154 3.09 -10.60 -22.39
N SER A 155 3.76 -9.56 -22.86
CA SER A 155 3.31 -8.18 -22.91
C SER A 155 3.69 -7.54 -24.24
N PRO A 156 3.09 -6.41 -24.63
CA PRO A 156 3.40 -5.77 -25.91
C PRO A 156 4.89 -5.44 -26.06
N ASP A 157 5.42 -5.55 -27.26
CA ASP A 157 6.82 -5.20 -27.56
C ASP A 157 7.14 -3.74 -27.21
N SER A 158 6.15 -2.87 -27.24
CA SER A 158 6.27 -1.45 -26.85
C SER A 158 6.41 -1.25 -25.34
N TYR A 159 6.07 -2.27 -24.53
CA TYR A 159 6.11 -2.17 -23.06
C TYR A 159 6.59 -3.48 -22.41
N ARG A 160 7.81 -3.87 -22.77
CA ARG A 160 8.56 -4.94 -22.10
C ARG A 160 10.06 -4.74 -22.25
N GLU A 161 10.84 -5.35 -21.40
CA GLU A 161 12.28 -5.42 -21.58
C GLU A 161 12.62 -6.32 -22.80
N PRO A 162 13.66 -5.96 -23.58
CA PRO A 162 14.05 -6.75 -24.73
C PRO A 162 14.50 -8.19 -24.41
N SER A 163 14.99 -8.39 -23.18
CA SER A 163 15.39 -9.68 -22.61
C SER A 163 15.50 -9.59 -21.10
N ALA A 164 15.54 -10.72 -20.40
CA ALA A 164 15.83 -10.78 -18.96
C ALA A 164 17.15 -10.09 -18.62
N ALA A 165 18.21 -10.34 -19.39
CA ALA A 165 19.52 -9.73 -19.18
C ALA A 165 19.48 -8.20 -19.29
N ALA A 166 18.77 -7.65 -20.26
CA ALA A 166 18.60 -6.19 -20.42
C ALA A 166 17.82 -5.58 -19.24
N GLY A 167 16.71 -6.22 -18.85
CA GLY A 167 15.90 -5.76 -17.72
C GLY A 167 16.66 -5.82 -16.38
N LEU A 168 17.47 -6.87 -16.16
CA LEU A 168 18.33 -6.99 -14.98
C LEU A 168 19.42 -5.91 -14.96
N ALA A 169 20.02 -5.59 -16.12
CA ALA A 169 21.00 -4.52 -16.22
C ALA A 169 20.37 -3.15 -15.86
N GLU A 170 19.17 -2.86 -16.35
CA GLU A 170 18.43 -1.64 -16.02
C GLU A 170 17.98 -1.62 -14.55
N THR A 171 17.57 -2.75 -13.99
CA THR A 171 17.22 -2.84 -12.57
C THR A 171 18.46 -2.59 -11.70
N ARG A 172 19.62 -3.15 -12.06
CA ARG A 172 20.89 -2.89 -11.39
C ARG A 172 21.26 -1.40 -11.48
N ARG A 173 21.17 -0.79 -12.67
CA ARG A 173 21.44 0.64 -12.87
C ARG A 173 20.58 1.51 -11.93
N TRP A 174 19.31 1.16 -11.79
CA TRP A 174 18.39 1.84 -10.87
C TRP A 174 18.79 1.66 -9.40
N LEU A 175 19.11 0.44 -8.97
CA LEU A 175 19.57 0.17 -7.59
C LEU A 175 20.90 0.85 -7.28
N ASP A 176 21.84 0.89 -8.24
CA ASP A 176 23.12 1.62 -8.10
C ASP A 176 22.88 3.14 -7.95
N ALA A 177 21.92 3.70 -8.69
CA ALA A 177 21.53 5.10 -8.52
C ALA A 177 20.94 5.36 -7.12
N CYS A 178 20.07 4.46 -6.62
CA CYS A 178 19.55 4.53 -5.25
C CYS A 178 20.67 4.40 -4.21
N LYS A 179 21.65 3.52 -4.43
CA LYS A 179 22.84 3.36 -3.56
C LYS A 179 23.68 4.63 -3.53
N ALA A 180 23.96 5.21 -4.70
CA ALA A 180 24.70 6.47 -4.80
C ALA A 180 23.99 7.65 -4.12
N ALA A 181 22.66 7.67 -4.17
CA ALA A 181 21.81 8.65 -3.48
C ALA A 181 21.61 8.33 -1.98
N ASN A 182 22.18 7.25 -1.44
CA ASN A 182 21.99 6.76 -0.08
C ASN A 182 20.51 6.49 0.29
N THR A 183 19.72 5.99 -0.67
CA THR A 183 18.28 5.71 -0.47
C THR A 183 17.93 4.23 -0.47
N LEU A 184 18.88 3.31 -0.57
CA LEU A 184 18.61 1.86 -0.50
C LEU A 184 17.91 1.48 0.83
N HIS A 185 18.49 1.92 1.94
CA HIS A 185 18.03 1.57 3.29
C HIS A 185 17.70 2.80 4.15
N ASN A 186 17.98 4.00 3.63
CA ASN A 186 17.85 5.26 4.36
C ASN A 186 16.84 6.19 3.69
N GLY A 187 16.25 7.07 4.49
CA GLY A 187 15.29 8.06 3.99
C GLY A 187 13.87 7.52 3.85
N ALA A 188 12.97 8.42 3.50
CA ALA A 188 11.54 8.13 3.43
C ALA A 188 11.14 7.38 2.15
N VAL A 189 11.89 7.50 1.05
CA VAL A 189 11.60 6.85 -0.23
C VAL A 189 12.73 5.89 -0.58
N ARG A 190 12.39 4.59 -0.65
CA ARG A 190 13.33 3.47 -0.80
C ARG A 190 12.93 2.58 -1.98
N PRO A 191 13.88 1.86 -2.61
CA PRO A 191 13.59 0.92 -3.68
C PRO A 191 12.99 -0.40 -3.16
N MET A 192 12.19 -1.04 -4.03
CA MET A 192 11.57 -2.34 -3.84
C MET A 192 11.49 -3.09 -5.17
N LEU A 193 12.01 -4.31 -5.27
CA LEU A 193 11.97 -5.07 -6.51
C LEU A 193 10.52 -5.43 -6.88
N THR A 194 10.19 -5.30 -8.15
CA THR A 194 8.81 -5.42 -8.60
C THR A 194 8.71 -6.25 -9.88
N PRO A 195 8.87 -7.59 -9.82
CA PRO A 195 8.32 -8.41 -10.89
C PRO A 195 6.82 -8.15 -10.98
N ARG A 196 6.30 -7.76 -12.16
CA ARG A 196 4.88 -7.39 -12.25
C ARG A 196 4.00 -8.53 -11.78
N PHE A 197 4.17 -9.69 -12.40
CA PHE A 197 3.54 -10.96 -12.02
C PHE A 197 4.18 -12.10 -12.83
N THR A 198 4.02 -13.33 -12.43
CA THR A 198 4.67 -14.48 -13.07
C THR A 198 4.40 -14.58 -14.58
N PRO A 199 3.18 -14.33 -15.10
CA PRO A 199 2.94 -14.41 -16.54
C PRO A 199 3.82 -13.49 -17.38
N SER A 200 4.18 -12.30 -16.89
CA SER A 200 4.97 -11.33 -17.64
C SER A 200 6.47 -11.33 -17.31
N THR A 201 6.90 -12.16 -16.36
CA THR A 201 8.30 -12.19 -15.90
C THR A 201 8.86 -13.61 -16.07
N SER A 202 9.90 -13.77 -16.89
CA SER A 202 10.51 -15.08 -17.14
C SER A 202 11.24 -15.62 -15.92
N ASP A 203 11.48 -16.95 -15.89
CA ASP A 203 12.24 -17.61 -14.82
C ASP A 203 13.68 -17.08 -14.71
N GLU A 204 14.27 -16.70 -15.86
CA GLU A 204 15.59 -16.07 -15.90
C GLU A 204 15.57 -14.72 -15.22
N TYR A 205 14.57 -13.90 -15.52
CA TYR A 205 14.42 -12.59 -14.91
C TYR A 205 14.08 -12.70 -13.41
N MET A 206 13.15 -13.57 -13.02
CA MET A 206 12.83 -13.84 -11.60
C MET A 206 14.05 -14.25 -10.80
N ARG A 207 14.89 -15.15 -11.34
CA ARG A 207 16.12 -15.58 -10.68
C ARG A 207 17.08 -14.42 -10.46
N GLY A 208 17.30 -13.61 -11.51
CA GLY A 208 18.16 -12.43 -11.39
C GLY A 208 17.61 -11.39 -10.42
N LEU A 209 16.27 -11.20 -10.35
CA LEU A 209 15.68 -10.32 -9.34
C LEU A 209 15.89 -10.86 -7.91
N GLY A 210 15.80 -12.18 -7.70
CA GLY A 210 16.13 -12.79 -6.40
C GLY A 210 17.59 -12.59 -6.01
N GLU A 211 18.52 -12.73 -6.97
CA GLU A 211 19.96 -12.44 -6.75
C GLU A 211 20.18 -10.96 -6.40
N LEU A 212 19.50 -10.03 -7.09
CA LEU A 212 19.57 -8.60 -6.78
C LEU A 212 18.95 -8.28 -5.41
N ALA A 213 17.86 -8.95 -5.03
CA ALA A 213 17.27 -8.78 -3.70
C ALA A 213 18.28 -9.14 -2.60
N ALA A 214 18.96 -10.26 -2.76
CA ALA A 214 19.99 -10.72 -1.82
C ALA A 214 21.23 -9.81 -1.81
N GLU A 215 21.70 -9.36 -2.99
CA GLU A 215 22.89 -8.51 -3.12
C GLU A 215 22.66 -7.11 -2.53
N TYR A 216 21.50 -6.49 -2.79
CA TYR A 216 21.21 -5.12 -2.36
C TYR A 216 20.43 -5.05 -1.05
N HIS A 217 19.97 -6.19 -0.51
CA HIS A 217 19.13 -6.29 0.68
C HIS A 217 17.87 -5.41 0.60
N VAL A 218 17.17 -5.50 -0.53
CA VAL A 218 15.95 -4.74 -0.80
C VAL A 218 14.72 -5.65 -0.83
N PRO A 219 13.54 -5.17 -0.40
CA PRO A 219 12.30 -5.95 -0.41
C PRO A 219 11.77 -6.18 -1.82
N ALA A 220 10.72 -7.01 -1.92
CA ALA A 220 10.02 -7.28 -3.15
C ALA A 220 8.50 -7.09 -3.03
N GLN A 221 7.83 -6.85 -4.16
CA GLN A 221 6.37 -6.83 -4.27
C GLN A 221 5.92 -7.45 -5.60
N SER A 222 4.73 -8.03 -5.61
CA SER A 222 4.10 -8.56 -6.82
C SER A 222 2.60 -8.80 -6.61
N HIS A 223 1.94 -9.41 -7.61
CA HIS A 223 0.54 -9.85 -7.55
C HIS A 223 0.49 -11.36 -7.29
N LEU A 224 -0.52 -11.84 -6.59
CA LEU A 224 -0.66 -13.26 -6.23
C LEU A 224 -2.11 -13.70 -6.24
N SER A 225 -2.40 -14.76 -6.99
CA SER A 225 -3.66 -15.50 -6.97
C SER A 225 -4.90 -14.58 -7.02
N GLU A 226 -4.86 -13.61 -7.94
CA GLU A 226 -5.87 -12.57 -8.09
C GLU A 226 -7.07 -13.05 -8.90
N ASN A 227 -6.82 -13.68 -10.07
CA ASN A 227 -7.85 -14.05 -11.03
C ASN A 227 -7.72 -15.52 -11.45
N PRO A 228 -8.83 -16.28 -11.59
CA PRO A 228 -8.76 -17.68 -12.03
C PRO A 228 -8.05 -17.90 -13.36
N GLY A 229 -8.23 -16.98 -14.34
CA GLY A 229 -7.54 -17.03 -15.61
C GLY A 229 -6.03 -16.84 -15.48
N GLU A 230 -5.61 -15.91 -14.64
CA GLU A 230 -4.20 -15.69 -14.29
C GLU A 230 -3.57 -16.93 -13.64
N ILE A 231 -4.26 -17.54 -12.67
CA ILE A 231 -3.78 -18.75 -11.98
C ILE A 231 -3.61 -19.91 -12.94
N ALA A 232 -4.58 -20.12 -13.85
CA ALA A 232 -4.49 -21.14 -14.87
C ALA A 232 -3.29 -20.91 -15.81
N TRP A 233 -3.06 -19.66 -16.19
CA TRP A 233 -1.92 -19.26 -17.02
C TRP A 233 -0.57 -19.48 -16.31
N VAL A 234 -0.48 -19.20 -15.01
CA VAL A 234 0.72 -19.53 -14.21
C VAL A 234 0.96 -21.03 -14.15
N ALA A 235 -0.08 -21.85 -13.98
CA ALA A 235 0.05 -23.30 -13.97
C ALA A 235 0.59 -23.85 -15.31
N GLU A 236 0.19 -23.25 -16.43
CA GLU A 236 0.74 -23.59 -17.77
C GLU A 236 2.20 -23.18 -17.92
N LEU A 237 2.57 -21.98 -17.47
CA LEU A 237 3.93 -21.44 -17.58
C LEU A 237 4.91 -22.08 -16.58
N CYS A 238 4.42 -22.57 -15.46
CA CYS A 238 5.20 -23.13 -14.35
C CYS A 238 4.73 -24.55 -13.98
N PRO A 239 4.79 -25.54 -14.89
CA PRO A 239 4.15 -26.85 -14.68
C PRO A 239 4.75 -27.69 -13.53
N GLY A 240 5.83 -27.23 -12.92
CA GLY A 240 6.45 -27.87 -11.75
C GLY A 240 6.01 -27.32 -10.40
N THR A 241 5.15 -26.30 -10.37
CA THR A 241 4.64 -25.70 -9.13
C THR A 241 3.31 -26.30 -8.72
N LYS A 242 3.07 -26.38 -7.40
CA LYS A 242 1.79 -26.86 -6.84
C LYS A 242 0.76 -25.74 -6.76
N PHE A 243 1.22 -24.51 -6.57
CA PHE A 243 0.41 -23.31 -6.47
C PHE A 243 1.20 -22.10 -6.96
N TYR A 244 0.54 -20.99 -7.18
CA TYR A 244 1.11 -19.79 -7.81
C TYR A 244 2.35 -19.25 -7.04
N GLY A 245 2.28 -19.13 -5.72
CA GLY A 245 3.37 -18.58 -4.90
C GLY A 245 4.70 -19.33 -5.00
N GLU A 246 4.69 -20.62 -5.40
CA GLU A 246 5.93 -21.35 -5.66
C GLU A 246 6.72 -20.78 -6.84
N SER A 247 6.06 -20.11 -7.78
CA SER A 247 6.73 -19.44 -8.90
C SER A 247 7.63 -18.28 -8.47
N TYR A 248 7.35 -17.67 -7.32
CA TYR A 248 8.20 -16.66 -6.67
C TYR A 248 9.16 -17.27 -5.65
N SER A 249 8.64 -18.19 -4.83
CA SER A 249 9.35 -18.78 -3.70
C SER A 249 10.65 -19.49 -4.12
N ARG A 250 10.64 -20.19 -5.26
CA ARG A 250 11.82 -20.85 -5.82
C ARG A 250 12.97 -19.89 -6.21
N PHE A 251 12.69 -18.60 -6.26
CA PHE A 251 13.67 -17.55 -6.55
C PHE A 251 13.94 -16.62 -5.36
N GLY A 252 13.43 -16.95 -4.15
CA GLY A 252 13.63 -16.15 -2.95
C GLY A 252 12.82 -14.86 -2.90
N LEU A 253 11.75 -14.73 -3.71
CA LEU A 253 10.90 -13.54 -3.80
C LEU A 253 9.52 -13.75 -3.14
N PHE A 254 9.45 -14.52 -2.06
CA PHE A 254 8.19 -14.88 -1.39
C PHE A 254 8.30 -14.85 0.13
N GLY A 255 8.72 -13.74 0.68
CA GLY A 255 8.98 -13.57 2.11
C GLY A 255 10.24 -14.28 2.59
N GLY A 256 10.36 -14.54 3.89
CA GLY A 256 11.57 -15.09 4.49
C GLY A 256 12.66 -14.03 4.63
N GLU A 257 13.81 -14.25 4.01
CA GLU A 257 14.93 -13.30 4.07
C GLU A 257 14.68 -12.00 3.28
N VAL A 258 13.80 -12.06 2.26
CA VAL A 258 13.40 -10.90 1.46
C VAL A 258 11.99 -10.49 1.87
N PRO A 259 11.79 -9.42 2.66
CA PRO A 259 10.46 -8.92 3.00
C PRO A 259 9.65 -8.69 1.72
N THR A 260 8.46 -9.27 1.64
CA THR A 260 7.67 -9.27 0.40
C THR A 260 6.24 -8.86 0.65
N VAL A 261 5.69 -7.99 -0.23
CA VAL A 261 4.27 -7.66 -0.32
C VAL A 261 3.67 -8.38 -1.50
N MET A 262 2.57 -9.12 -1.28
CA MET A 262 1.79 -9.77 -2.33
C MET A 262 0.37 -9.19 -2.33
N ALA A 263 -0.02 -8.63 -3.48
CA ALA A 263 -1.36 -8.06 -3.64
C ALA A 263 -2.39 -9.13 -3.93
N HIS A 264 -3.64 -8.86 -3.54
CA HIS A 264 -4.87 -9.61 -3.76
C HIS A 264 -5.01 -10.88 -2.95
N CYS A 265 -4.29 -11.95 -3.23
CA CYS A 265 -4.34 -13.25 -2.54
C CYS A 265 -5.77 -13.80 -2.37
N ILE A 266 -6.61 -13.65 -3.44
CA ILE A 266 -8.05 -13.96 -3.40
C ILE A 266 -8.28 -15.47 -3.38
N TYR A 267 -7.54 -16.18 -4.23
CA TYR A 267 -7.71 -17.61 -4.52
C TYR A 267 -6.53 -18.46 -4.03
N SER A 268 -5.78 -17.96 -3.06
CA SER A 268 -4.66 -18.71 -2.49
C SER A 268 -5.16 -20.00 -1.81
N PRO A 269 -4.74 -21.19 -2.27
CA PRO A 269 -5.09 -22.43 -1.60
C PRO A 269 -4.40 -22.54 -0.23
N ASP A 270 -4.84 -23.46 0.61
CA ASP A 270 -4.36 -23.63 1.99
C ASP A 270 -2.83 -23.77 2.08
N ASP A 271 -2.21 -24.52 1.17
CA ASP A 271 -0.75 -24.70 1.13
C ASP A 271 -0.02 -23.39 0.80
N GLU A 272 -0.56 -22.58 -0.11
CA GLU A 272 -0.02 -21.24 -0.43
C GLU A 272 -0.18 -20.31 0.76
N ALA A 273 -1.37 -20.28 1.36
CA ALA A 273 -1.66 -19.48 2.54
C ALA A 273 -0.76 -19.87 3.73
N ALA A 274 -0.51 -21.16 3.93
CA ALA A 274 0.42 -21.65 4.95
C ALA A 274 1.87 -21.17 4.68
N LEU A 275 2.33 -21.24 3.43
CA LEU A 275 3.66 -20.75 3.05
C LEU A 275 3.78 -19.23 3.20
N MET A 276 2.73 -18.45 2.83
CA MET A 276 2.69 -17.00 3.09
C MET A 276 2.87 -16.70 4.58
N LYS A 277 2.16 -17.41 5.44
CA LYS A 277 2.24 -17.23 6.89
C LYS A 277 3.61 -17.58 7.44
N GLN A 278 4.15 -18.74 7.04
CA GLN A 278 5.47 -19.22 7.44
C GLN A 278 6.58 -18.23 7.06
N ASN A 279 6.53 -17.71 5.85
CA ASN A 279 7.52 -16.79 5.29
C ASN A 279 7.24 -15.33 5.65
N ARG A 280 6.19 -15.03 6.45
CA ARG A 280 5.82 -13.66 6.84
C ARG A 280 5.54 -12.74 5.65
N VAL A 281 4.97 -13.26 4.56
CA VAL A 281 4.52 -12.46 3.41
C VAL A 281 3.47 -11.46 3.88
N MET A 282 3.60 -10.20 3.48
CA MET A 282 2.61 -9.16 3.71
C MET A 282 1.54 -9.20 2.61
N ILE A 283 0.28 -9.39 2.98
CA ILE A 283 -0.86 -9.39 2.07
C ILE A 283 -1.36 -7.94 1.91
N ALA A 284 -1.47 -7.44 0.68
CA ALA A 284 -2.17 -6.21 0.37
C ALA A 284 -3.60 -6.52 -0.09
N HIS A 285 -4.59 -6.24 0.75
CA HIS A 285 -6.00 -6.42 0.42
C HIS A 285 -6.53 -5.23 -0.37
N CYS A 286 -6.92 -5.45 -1.63
CA CYS A 286 -7.31 -4.43 -2.60
C CYS A 286 -8.80 -4.55 -2.98
N PRO A 287 -9.75 -4.31 -2.06
CA PRO A 287 -11.16 -4.66 -2.27
C PRO A 287 -11.80 -3.92 -3.44
N THR A 288 -11.48 -2.64 -3.63
CA THR A 288 -12.06 -1.82 -4.70
C THR A 288 -11.62 -2.28 -6.09
N SER A 289 -10.36 -2.67 -6.24
CA SER A 289 -9.85 -3.23 -7.48
C SER A 289 -10.44 -4.61 -7.75
N ASN A 290 -10.44 -5.48 -6.75
CA ASN A 290 -10.99 -6.84 -6.87
C ASN A 290 -12.42 -6.86 -7.39
N GLU A 291 -13.24 -5.84 -7.03
CA GLU A 291 -14.58 -5.66 -7.56
C GLU A 291 -14.57 -5.15 -9.01
N ASN A 292 -13.77 -4.10 -9.28
CA ASN A 292 -13.78 -3.42 -10.57
C ASN A 292 -13.26 -4.31 -11.72
N VAL A 293 -12.21 -5.10 -11.49
CA VAL A 293 -11.62 -6.00 -12.51
C VAL A 293 -12.19 -7.41 -12.47
N ILE A 294 -13.32 -7.60 -11.77
CA ILE A 294 -14.06 -8.87 -11.66
C ILE A 294 -13.18 -10.01 -11.12
N ALA A 295 -12.21 -9.68 -10.25
CA ALA A 295 -11.28 -10.65 -9.71
C ALA A 295 -11.93 -11.57 -8.66
N GLY A 296 -12.70 -11.02 -7.71
CA GLY A 296 -13.38 -11.80 -6.68
C GLY A 296 -13.30 -11.20 -5.28
N ILE A 297 -13.66 -11.98 -4.25
CA ILE A 297 -13.70 -11.51 -2.87
C ILE A 297 -12.65 -12.22 -2.01
N CYS A 298 -11.59 -11.51 -1.64
CA CYS A 298 -10.53 -12.00 -0.78
C CYS A 298 -11.06 -12.41 0.63
N PRO A 299 -10.57 -13.51 1.22
CA PRO A 299 -10.92 -13.93 2.58
C PRO A 299 -10.19 -13.11 3.66
N ALA A 300 -10.22 -11.76 3.55
CA ALA A 300 -9.42 -10.85 4.38
C ALA A 300 -9.70 -11.01 5.89
N ALA A 301 -10.97 -11.27 6.28
CA ALA A 301 -11.31 -11.54 7.69
C ALA A 301 -10.63 -12.81 8.23
N HIS A 302 -10.54 -13.86 7.41
CA HIS A 302 -9.84 -15.09 7.75
C HIS A 302 -8.34 -14.85 7.91
N TYR A 303 -7.71 -14.15 6.95
CA TYR A 303 -6.29 -13.82 7.06
C TYR A 303 -5.98 -12.99 8.30
N LEU A 304 -6.75 -11.93 8.55
CA LEU A 304 -6.52 -11.05 9.69
C LEU A 304 -6.61 -11.82 11.02
N ARG A 305 -7.71 -12.54 11.24
CA ARG A 305 -7.94 -13.25 12.51
C ARG A 305 -7.11 -14.51 12.65
N GLY A 306 -6.74 -15.11 11.55
CA GLY A 306 -5.80 -16.23 11.51
C GLY A 306 -4.34 -15.84 11.75
N GLY A 307 -4.03 -14.54 11.87
CA GLY A 307 -2.69 -14.02 12.18
C GLY A 307 -1.73 -14.02 11.00
N TRP A 308 -2.24 -13.87 9.78
CA TRP A 308 -1.42 -13.46 8.63
C TRP A 308 -1.12 -11.96 8.71
N ARG A 309 -0.01 -11.54 8.14
CA ARG A 309 0.30 -10.12 7.95
C ARG A 309 -0.57 -9.59 6.82
N ILE A 310 -1.43 -8.63 7.11
CA ILE A 310 -2.37 -8.08 6.12
C ILE A 310 -2.62 -6.59 6.37
N GLY A 311 -2.63 -5.82 5.29
CA GLY A 311 -3.03 -4.42 5.27
C GLY A 311 -3.90 -4.10 4.06
N ILE A 312 -4.22 -2.82 3.87
CA ILE A 312 -5.06 -2.32 2.77
C ILE A 312 -4.18 -1.85 1.62
N GLY A 313 -4.64 -2.06 0.37
CA GLY A 313 -4.11 -1.44 -0.84
C GLY A 313 -5.22 -0.77 -1.63
N SER A 314 -4.97 0.41 -2.18
CA SER A 314 -5.92 1.09 -3.08
C SER A 314 -5.95 0.46 -4.46
N ASP A 315 -4.80 -0.04 -4.88
CA ASP A 315 -4.56 -0.60 -6.22
C ASP A 315 -5.07 0.31 -7.36
N VAL A 316 -4.78 1.60 -7.23
CA VAL A 316 -5.02 2.54 -8.34
C VAL A 316 -4.16 2.12 -9.55
N ALA A 317 -4.75 1.91 -10.78
CA ALA A 317 -6.10 2.30 -11.17
C ALA A 317 -7.10 1.14 -11.34
N GLY A 318 -6.78 -0.12 -11.02
CA GLY A 318 -7.82 -1.15 -10.85
C GLY A 318 -8.79 -0.73 -9.75
N GLY A 319 -8.29 -0.24 -8.61
CA GLY A 319 -9.05 0.56 -7.66
C GLY A 319 -9.23 2.00 -8.17
N HIS A 320 -10.44 2.53 -8.04
CA HIS A 320 -10.85 3.83 -8.61
C HIS A 320 -10.58 5.04 -7.70
N THR A 321 -9.84 4.87 -6.59
CA THR A 321 -9.65 5.96 -5.62
C THR A 321 -8.36 5.81 -4.79
N LEU A 322 -7.71 6.96 -4.50
CA LEU A 322 -6.65 7.07 -3.48
C LEU A 322 -7.19 7.27 -2.06
N ASP A 323 -8.53 7.38 -1.90
CA ASP A 323 -9.14 7.54 -0.58
C ASP A 323 -9.23 6.21 0.16
N LEU A 324 -8.24 5.92 1.01
CA LEU A 324 -8.21 4.69 1.80
C LEU A 324 -9.38 4.56 2.79
N PHE A 325 -10.05 5.63 3.19
CA PHE A 325 -11.29 5.52 3.98
C PHE A 325 -12.41 4.89 3.17
N THR A 326 -12.53 5.23 1.88
CA THR A 326 -13.45 4.56 0.95
C THR A 326 -13.05 3.08 0.76
N VAL A 327 -11.76 2.79 0.60
CA VAL A 327 -11.25 1.40 0.47
C VAL A 327 -11.56 0.59 1.73
N MET A 328 -11.39 1.16 2.94
CA MET A 328 -11.78 0.53 4.21
C MET A 328 -13.28 0.21 4.26
N ALA A 329 -14.14 1.13 3.84
CA ALA A 329 -15.58 0.90 3.78
C ALA A 329 -15.93 -0.23 2.82
N THR A 330 -15.29 -0.27 1.64
CA THR A 330 -15.45 -1.35 0.66
C THR A 330 -14.98 -2.69 1.24
N ALA A 331 -13.83 -2.75 1.93
CA ALA A 331 -13.36 -3.97 2.60
C ALA A 331 -14.41 -4.57 3.55
N VAL A 332 -15.07 -3.71 4.35
CA VAL A 332 -16.18 -4.14 5.24
C VAL A 332 -17.38 -4.61 4.42
N GLN A 333 -17.76 -3.91 3.34
CA GLN A 333 -18.91 -4.25 2.51
C GLN A 333 -18.74 -5.59 1.80
N VAL A 334 -17.61 -5.81 1.12
CA VAL A 334 -17.35 -7.06 0.40
C VAL A 334 -17.19 -8.25 1.36
N SER A 335 -16.66 -8.03 2.57
CA SER A 335 -16.60 -9.09 3.59
C SER A 335 -17.99 -9.58 4.02
N LYS A 336 -18.99 -8.68 4.03
CA LYS A 336 -20.40 -9.04 4.27
C LYS A 336 -20.99 -9.88 3.13
N LEU A 337 -20.64 -9.55 1.86
CA LEU A 337 -21.04 -10.34 0.69
C LEU A 337 -20.40 -11.71 0.73
N ARG A 338 -19.08 -11.79 1.03
CA ARG A 338 -18.40 -13.09 1.20
C ARG A 338 -19.08 -13.93 2.28
N TRP A 339 -19.32 -13.36 3.45
CA TRP A 339 -20.01 -14.05 4.54
C TRP A 339 -21.39 -14.55 4.14
N ARG A 340 -22.15 -13.73 3.40
CA ARG A 340 -23.52 -14.07 3.03
C ARG A 340 -23.60 -15.17 1.97
N TYR A 341 -22.69 -15.16 0.99
CA TYR A 341 -22.84 -15.96 -0.22
C TYR A 341 -21.77 -17.04 -0.43
N ILE A 342 -20.63 -16.94 0.25
CA ILE A 342 -19.49 -17.84 0.02
C ILE A 342 -19.17 -18.67 1.26
N ASP A 343 -18.89 -18.01 2.41
CA ASP A 343 -18.39 -18.67 3.60
C ASP A 343 -18.84 -17.95 4.88
N GLN A 344 -19.61 -18.64 5.72
CA GLN A 344 -20.14 -18.11 6.98
C GLN A 344 -19.31 -18.53 8.22
N SER A 345 -18.18 -19.18 8.04
CA SER A 345 -17.30 -19.61 9.14
C SER A 345 -16.69 -18.44 9.90
N GLU A 346 -16.43 -17.32 9.18
CA GLU A 346 -15.86 -16.10 9.74
C GLU A 346 -16.85 -14.93 9.63
N ARG A 347 -17.13 -14.22 10.74
CA ARG A 347 -17.94 -12.98 10.68
C ARG A 347 -17.32 -11.93 9.77
N PRO A 348 -18.12 -11.04 9.17
CA PRO A 348 -17.60 -9.93 8.36
C PRO A 348 -16.61 -9.05 9.14
N LEU A 349 -15.77 -8.33 8.41
CA LEU A 349 -14.90 -7.30 8.98
C LEU A 349 -15.72 -6.17 9.61
N THR A 350 -15.16 -5.55 10.65
CA THR A 350 -15.65 -4.31 11.26
C THR A 350 -14.83 -3.12 10.75
N MET A 351 -15.32 -1.89 10.96
CA MET A 351 -14.56 -0.67 10.64
C MET A 351 -13.28 -0.57 11.49
N VAL A 352 -13.29 -1.09 12.73
CA VAL A 352 -12.11 -1.15 13.60
C VAL A 352 -11.03 -2.05 13.00
N GLU A 353 -11.41 -3.24 12.51
CA GLU A 353 -10.50 -4.15 11.83
C GLU A 353 -9.96 -3.54 10.51
N ALA A 354 -10.80 -2.81 9.77
CA ALA A 354 -10.36 -2.12 8.55
C ALA A 354 -9.38 -0.98 8.87
N LEU A 355 -9.61 -0.19 9.93
CA LEU A 355 -8.66 0.82 10.39
C LEU A 355 -7.34 0.19 10.87
N TYR A 356 -7.40 -0.93 11.58
CA TYR A 356 -6.19 -1.68 11.96
C TYR A 356 -5.38 -2.08 10.73
N MET A 357 -6.01 -2.68 9.71
CA MET A 357 -5.33 -3.06 8.46
C MET A 357 -4.73 -1.84 7.74
N ALA A 358 -5.41 -0.69 7.76
CA ALA A 358 -4.94 0.54 7.13
C ALA A 358 -3.86 1.28 7.93
N THR A 359 -3.59 0.90 9.16
CA THR A 359 -2.62 1.56 10.07
C THR A 359 -1.56 0.58 10.55
N VAL A 360 -1.80 -0.12 11.65
CA VAL A 360 -0.85 -1.06 12.26
C VAL A 360 -0.56 -2.25 11.34
N GLY A 361 -1.61 -2.83 10.74
CA GLY A 361 -1.47 -3.97 9.84
C GLY A 361 -0.58 -3.65 8.64
N GLY A 362 -0.86 -2.54 7.94
CA GLY A 362 0.00 -2.06 6.85
C GLY A 362 1.38 -1.61 7.34
N GLY A 363 1.42 -0.95 8.50
CA GLY A 363 2.65 -0.47 9.14
C GLY A 363 3.61 -1.57 9.55
N ASP A 364 3.13 -2.80 9.75
CA ASP A 364 3.96 -3.96 10.11
C ASP A 364 5.00 -4.29 9.02
N PHE A 365 4.74 -3.92 7.76
CA PHE A 365 5.75 -4.03 6.71
C PHE A 365 6.98 -3.15 6.98
N TRP A 366 6.78 -1.93 7.50
CA TRP A 366 7.88 -1.02 7.87
C TRP A 366 8.66 -1.49 9.09
N ALA A 367 8.05 -2.35 9.95
CA ALA A 367 8.74 -2.93 11.09
C ALA A 367 9.92 -3.84 10.69
N ASP A 368 9.87 -4.47 9.53
CA ASP A 368 10.99 -5.24 8.97
C ASP A 368 12.24 -4.35 8.69
N PHE A 369 12.04 -3.02 8.65
CA PHE A 369 13.09 -2.01 8.44
C PHE A 369 13.35 -1.14 9.68
N GLY A 370 12.87 -1.58 10.85
CA GLY A 370 13.10 -0.92 12.13
C GLY A 370 12.21 0.29 12.42
N GLU A 371 11.17 0.54 11.62
CA GLU A 371 10.22 1.63 11.84
C GLU A 371 8.93 1.12 12.50
N LYS A 372 8.45 1.79 13.53
CA LYS A 372 7.15 1.52 14.16
C LYS A 372 6.11 2.48 13.60
N VAL A 373 5.02 1.96 13.04
CA VAL A 373 4.01 2.72 12.30
C VAL A 373 2.60 2.36 12.76
N GLY A 374 1.70 3.33 12.75
CA GLY A 374 0.26 3.10 12.88
C GLY A 374 -0.32 3.24 14.27
N LEU A 375 0.47 3.64 15.28
CA LEU A 375 -0.02 3.95 16.65
C LEU A 375 0.51 5.28 17.14
N PHE A 376 -0.21 5.85 18.12
CA PHE A 376 0.19 7.04 18.86
C PHE A 376 0.90 6.65 20.17
N GLU A 377 2.01 5.91 20.04
CA GLU A 377 2.83 5.48 21.18
C GLU A 377 4.27 5.96 21.04
N GLU A 378 5.00 6.03 22.14
CA GLU A 378 6.40 6.45 22.14
C GLU A 378 7.26 5.61 21.21
N GLY A 379 8.06 6.29 20.39
CA GLY A 379 8.94 5.68 19.39
C GLY A 379 8.26 5.27 18.07
N TYR A 380 6.94 5.46 17.94
CA TYR A 380 6.25 5.32 16.65
C TYR A 380 6.46 6.55 15.78
N ALA A 381 6.46 6.37 14.46
CA ALA A 381 6.49 7.47 13.52
C ALA A 381 5.31 8.42 13.77
N PHE A 382 5.59 9.73 13.81
CA PHE A 382 4.55 10.73 13.97
C PHE A 382 3.85 10.95 12.64
N ASP A 383 3.03 9.98 12.24
CA ASP A 383 2.13 10.03 11.10
C ASP A 383 0.71 10.24 11.63
N ALA A 384 0.10 11.39 11.34
CA ALA A 384 -1.21 11.74 11.90
C ALA A 384 -2.09 12.46 10.87
N LEU A 385 -3.40 12.15 10.91
CA LEU A 385 -4.44 12.77 10.10
C LEU A 385 -5.43 13.46 11.02
N VAL A 386 -5.64 14.75 10.81
CA VAL A 386 -6.68 15.52 11.48
C VAL A 386 -7.91 15.56 10.55
N LEU A 387 -8.96 14.85 10.92
CA LEU A 387 -10.14 14.67 10.11
C LEU A 387 -11.11 15.86 10.28
N ASP A 388 -11.55 16.44 9.18
CA ASP A 388 -12.63 17.42 9.15
C ASP A 388 -13.96 16.74 8.82
N ASP A 389 -14.69 16.38 9.85
CA ASP A 389 -16.01 15.80 9.75
C ASP A 389 -17.16 16.83 9.95
N ASP A 390 -16.84 18.12 9.99
CA ASP A 390 -17.87 19.17 10.08
C ASP A 390 -18.93 19.09 8.98
N PRO A 391 -18.58 18.76 7.70
CA PRO A 391 -19.56 18.55 6.64
C PRO A 391 -20.53 17.37 6.89
N LEU A 392 -20.22 16.49 7.85
CA LEU A 392 -21.02 15.31 8.19
C LEU A 392 -21.94 15.54 9.41
N LYS A 393 -21.85 16.69 10.07
CA LYS A 393 -22.70 17.01 11.22
C LYS A 393 -24.17 17.06 10.85
N ASN A 394 -25.04 16.60 11.76
CA ASN A 394 -26.47 16.69 11.63
C ASN A 394 -27.14 16.83 13.02
N MET A 395 -28.45 16.60 13.11
CA MET A 395 -29.22 16.76 14.37
C MET A 395 -28.83 15.76 15.47
N ARG A 396 -28.22 14.61 15.11
CA ARG A 396 -27.78 13.60 16.07
C ARG A 396 -26.33 13.86 16.46
N GLU A 397 -26.03 13.77 17.75
CA GLU A 397 -24.67 13.67 18.24
C GLU A 397 -24.13 12.25 18.06
N PHE A 398 -22.87 12.15 17.71
CA PHE A 398 -22.16 10.89 17.44
C PHE A 398 -20.95 10.76 18.35
N THR A 399 -20.71 9.54 18.82
CA THR A 399 -19.44 9.18 19.46
C THR A 399 -18.29 9.31 18.47
N ALA A 400 -17.04 9.41 18.97
CA ALA A 400 -15.87 9.50 18.10
C ALA A 400 -15.74 8.29 17.15
N ALA A 401 -16.10 7.08 17.60
CA ALA A 401 -16.14 5.88 16.77
C ALA A 401 -17.19 5.99 15.65
N GLU A 402 -18.40 6.42 15.98
CA GLU A 402 -19.45 6.63 14.97
C GLU A 402 -19.08 7.75 13.98
N ARG A 403 -18.39 8.81 14.43
CA ARG A 403 -17.89 9.88 13.55
C ARG A 403 -16.86 9.36 12.56
N LEU A 404 -15.92 8.50 12.99
CA LEU A 404 -14.94 7.85 12.13
C LEU A 404 -15.64 6.93 11.10
N GLU A 405 -16.59 6.11 11.55
CA GLU A 405 -17.35 5.23 10.66
C GLU A 405 -18.10 6.03 9.60
N ARG A 406 -18.78 7.12 10.01
CA ARG A 406 -19.45 8.04 9.08
C ARG A 406 -18.48 8.72 8.12
N TYR A 407 -17.28 9.08 8.60
CA TYR A 407 -16.23 9.66 7.75
C TYR A 407 -15.86 8.70 6.61
N ALA A 408 -15.62 7.44 6.92
CA ALA A 408 -15.30 6.40 5.93
C ALA A 408 -16.45 6.13 4.95
N TYR A 409 -17.68 5.95 5.44
CA TYR A 409 -18.83 5.57 4.59
C TYR A 409 -19.42 6.69 3.75
N LEU A 410 -19.35 7.93 4.20
CA LEU A 410 -20.03 9.02 3.52
C LEU A 410 -19.15 9.75 2.50
N GLY A 411 -17.82 9.58 2.55
CA GLY A 411 -16.88 10.10 1.56
C GLY A 411 -16.89 11.63 1.38
N LYS A 412 -17.42 12.39 2.37
CA LYS A 412 -17.59 13.86 2.30
C LYS A 412 -16.67 14.60 3.27
N GLY A 413 -15.95 13.85 4.09
CA GLY A 413 -14.97 14.41 5.00
C GLY A 413 -13.73 14.94 4.25
N LYS A 414 -13.01 15.84 4.90
CA LYS A 414 -11.76 16.42 4.39
C LYS A 414 -10.67 16.25 5.45
N LEU A 415 -9.44 16.48 5.06
CA LEU A 415 -8.34 16.59 6.01
C LEU A 415 -8.17 18.06 6.41
N THR A 416 -8.15 18.34 7.71
CA THR A 416 -7.74 19.64 8.25
C THR A 416 -6.22 19.78 8.26
N ALA A 417 -5.52 18.67 8.58
CA ALA A 417 -4.07 18.61 8.57
C ALA A 417 -3.61 17.16 8.35
N LYS A 418 -2.42 17.01 7.80
CA LYS A 418 -1.71 15.75 7.62
C LYS A 418 -0.26 15.90 8.05
N PHE A 419 0.20 14.98 8.86
CA PHE A 419 1.59 14.87 9.29
C PHE A 419 2.17 13.55 8.81
N ALA A 420 3.37 13.59 8.24
CA ALA A 420 4.15 12.41 7.90
C ALA A 420 5.55 12.58 8.48
N GLN A 421 5.97 11.63 9.31
CA GLN A 421 7.25 11.67 10.05
C GLN A 421 7.48 13.03 10.76
N GLY A 422 6.43 13.55 11.39
CA GLY A 422 6.46 14.84 12.13
C GLY A 422 6.48 16.09 11.23
N ARG A 423 6.51 15.95 9.91
CA ARG A 423 6.40 17.07 8.97
C ARG A 423 4.93 17.32 8.64
N LYS A 424 4.46 18.54 8.84
CA LYS A 424 3.13 18.96 8.40
C LYS A 424 3.13 19.10 6.86
N LEU A 425 2.27 18.33 6.18
CA LEU A 425 2.14 18.30 4.72
C LEU A 425 0.95 19.11 4.20
N LEU A 426 -0.12 19.23 5.04
CA LEU A 426 -1.35 19.99 4.79
C LEU A 426 -1.64 20.91 5.97
#